data_fc570052feb9e549b498c26e4c995da3
#
_entry.id   fc570052feb9e549b498c26e4c995da3
#
_cell.length_a   1.000
_cell.length_b   1.000
_cell.length_c   1.000
_cell.angle_alpha   90.00
_cell.angle_beta   90.00
_cell.angle_gamma   90.00
#
_symmetry.space_group_name_H-M   'P 1'
#
loop_
_entity.id
_entity.type
_entity.pdbx_description
1 polymer ?
#
loop_
_entity_poly.entity_id
_entity_poly.type
_entity_poly.pdbx_seq_one_letter_code
_entity_poly.pdbx_strand_id
1 'polypeptide(L)' 'SKLDKDEKIIIKAVEEADGTIFQSDLVEKTEFSKVKVSRILDKLEGRQLIERKRRGMTNVVVLK' A
#
# COMPACT_ATOMS: atom_id res chain seq x y z
N SER A 1 16.06 6.19 5.51
CA SER A 1 15.48 5.72 6.75
C SER A 1 14.79 4.38 6.58
N LYS A 2 14.66 3.68 7.68
CA LYS A 2 14.18 2.31 7.65
C LYS A 2 12.67 2.23 7.63
N LEU A 3 12.16 1.23 6.95
CA LEU A 3 10.76 0.87 7.02
C LEU A 3 10.52 0.03 8.27
N ASP A 4 9.38 0.23 8.92
CA ASP A 4 9.01 -0.66 10.02
C ASP A 4 8.46 -1.97 9.44
N LYS A 5 8.13 -2.90 10.34
CA LYS A 5 7.70 -4.23 9.95
C LYS A 5 6.45 -4.20 9.07
N ASP A 6 5.47 -3.39 9.47
CA ASP A 6 4.21 -3.33 8.74
C ASP A 6 4.38 -2.67 7.37
N GLU A 7 5.21 -1.63 7.32
CA GLU A 7 5.52 -0.97 6.05
C GLU A 7 6.19 -1.94 5.08
N LYS A 8 7.10 -2.78 5.58
CA LYS A 8 7.76 -3.78 4.75
C LYS A 8 6.76 -4.79 4.19
N ILE A 9 5.80 -5.19 5.00
CA ILE A 9 4.77 -6.14 4.56
C ILE A 9 3.96 -5.53 3.41
N ILE A 10 3.58 -4.27 3.53
CA ILE A 10 2.82 -3.60 2.47
C ILE A 10 3.66 -3.46 1.20
N ILE A 11 4.91 -2.99 1.32
CA ILE A 11 5.77 -2.81 0.16
C ILE A 11 6.00 -4.16 -0.55
N LYS A 12 6.24 -5.22 0.21
CA LYS A 12 6.44 -6.54 -0.37
C LYS A 12 5.20 -7.00 -1.12
N ALA A 13 4.02 -6.75 -0.56
CA ALA A 13 2.77 -7.14 -1.22
C ALA A 13 2.59 -6.41 -2.55
N VAL A 14 2.94 -5.14 -2.61
CA VAL A 14 2.86 -4.38 -3.85
C VAL A 14 3.89 -4.89 -4.87
N GLU A 15 5.10 -5.18 -4.39
CA GLU A 15 6.14 -5.74 -5.26
C GLU A 15 5.71 -7.07 -5.87
N GLU A 16 5.09 -7.92 -5.08
CA GLU A 16 4.61 -9.22 -5.55
C GLU A 16 3.51 -9.09 -6.59
N ALA A 17 2.85 -7.95 -6.62
CA ALA A 17 1.82 -7.63 -7.62
C ALA A 17 2.39 -6.79 -8.77
N ASP A 18 3.71 -6.89 -8.99
CA ASP A 18 4.40 -6.19 -10.07
C ASP A 18 4.32 -4.67 -9.95
N GLY A 19 4.21 -4.17 -8.73
CA GLY A 19 4.30 -2.75 -8.45
C GLY A 19 2.98 -1.99 -8.49
N THR A 20 1.87 -2.66 -8.76
CA THR A 20 0.56 -2.01 -8.81
C THR A 20 -0.49 -2.95 -8.25
N ILE A 21 -1.29 -2.46 -7.29
CA ILE A 21 -2.31 -3.30 -6.65
C ILE A 21 -3.45 -2.41 -6.16
N PHE A 22 -4.67 -2.92 -6.21
CA PHE A 22 -5.80 -2.21 -5.59
C PHE A 22 -5.66 -2.22 -4.07
N GLN A 23 -6.04 -1.12 -3.45
CA GLN A 23 -5.95 -1.02 -1.99
C GLN A 23 -6.80 -2.08 -1.30
N SER A 24 -7.96 -2.42 -1.85
CA SER A 24 -8.80 -3.47 -1.29
C SER A 24 -8.11 -4.83 -1.30
N ASP A 25 -7.30 -5.10 -2.33
CA ASP A 25 -6.54 -6.34 -2.41
C ASP A 25 -5.43 -6.38 -1.37
N LEU A 26 -4.84 -5.22 -1.05
CA LEU A 26 -3.86 -5.14 0.02
C LEU A 26 -4.47 -5.50 1.37
N VAL A 27 -5.69 -5.05 1.62
CA VAL A 27 -6.38 -5.38 2.86
C VAL A 27 -6.56 -6.89 2.99
N GLU A 28 -7.02 -7.53 1.92
CA GLU A 28 -7.22 -8.98 1.93
C GLU A 28 -5.90 -9.74 2.06
N LYS A 29 -4.91 -9.33 1.29
CA LYS A 29 -3.65 -10.05 1.21
C LYS A 29 -2.84 -9.97 2.51
N THR A 30 -2.87 -8.82 3.17
CA THR A 30 -2.09 -8.61 4.40
C THR A 30 -2.86 -8.98 5.66
N GLU A 31 -4.18 -9.09 5.56
CA GLU A 31 -5.07 -9.32 6.71
C GLU A 31 -5.04 -8.18 7.72
N PHE A 32 -4.46 -7.03 7.35
CA PHE A 32 -4.58 -5.82 8.14
C PHE A 32 -5.97 -5.23 7.97
N SER A 33 -6.41 -4.45 8.96
CA SER A 33 -7.67 -3.74 8.83
C SER A 33 -7.56 -2.67 7.74
N LYS A 34 -8.71 -2.28 7.20
CA LYS A 34 -8.78 -1.22 6.21
C LYS A 34 -8.14 0.07 6.72
N VAL A 35 -8.43 0.41 7.98
CA VAL A 35 -7.88 1.62 8.60
C VAL A 35 -6.37 1.53 8.71
N LYS A 36 -5.87 0.36 9.12
CA LYS A 36 -4.43 0.18 9.27
C LYS A 36 -3.70 0.30 7.94
N VAL A 37 -4.24 -0.33 6.89
CA VAL A 37 -3.65 -0.24 5.55
C VAL A 37 -3.62 1.22 5.11
N SER A 38 -4.72 1.94 5.29
CA SER A 38 -4.80 3.35 4.89
C SER A 38 -3.74 4.18 5.59
N ARG A 39 -3.54 3.96 6.89
CA ARG A 39 -2.54 4.71 7.67
C ARG A 39 -1.11 4.41 7.20
N ILE A 40 -0.83 3.14 6.91
CA ILE A 40 0.49 2.76 6.43
C ILE A 40 0.75 3.39 5.07
N LEU A 41 -0.25 3.36 4.20
CA LEU A 41 -0.13 3.96 2.87
C LEU A 41 0.07 5.47 2.95
N ASP A 42 -0.60 6.14 3.90
CA ASP A 42 -0.37 7.57 4.12
C ASP A 42 1.10 7.87 4.42
N LYS A 43 1.71 7.05 5.28
CA LYS A 43 3.12 7.21 5.62
C LYS A 43 4.02 6.96 4.43
N LEU A 44 3.76 5.88 3.70
CA LEU A 44 4.59 5.51 2.56
C LEU A 44 4.49 6.55 1.44
N GLU A 45 3.29 7.06 1.22
CA GLU A 45 3.08 8.09 0.22
C GLU A 45 3.78 9.40 0.62
N GLY A 46 3.73 9.74 1.91
CA GLY A 46 4.42 10.91 2.43
C GLY A 46 5.93 10.81 2.28
N ARG A 47 6.47 9.59 2.24
CA ARG A 47 7.88 9.35 2.00
C ARG A 47 8.20 9.15 0.52
N GLN A 48 7.21 9.29 -0.33
CA GLN A 48 7.34 9.18 -1.79
C GLN A 48 7.77 7.78 -2.25
N LEU A 49 7.43 6.77 -1.48
CA LEU A 49 7.73 5.38 -1.84
C LEU A 49 6.61 4.75 -2.66
N ILE A 50 5.40 5.24 -2.50
CA ILE A 50 4.26 4.80 -3.29
C ILE A 50 3.42 6.01 -3.70
N GLU A 51 2.51 5.77 -4.62
CA GLU A 51 1.53 6.76 -5.04
C GLU A 51 0.17 6.08 -5.08
N ARG A 52 -0.88 6.78 -4.66
CA ARG A 52 -2.24 6.27 -4.75
C ARG A 52 -2.98 7.03 -5.84
N LYS A 53 -3.62 6.29 -6.74
CA LYS A 53 -4.42 6.87 -7.82
C LYS A 53 -5.86 6.41 -7.67
N ARG A 54 -6.79 7.35 -7.84
CA ARG A 54 -8.21 7.02 -7.77
C ARG A 54 -8.68 6.39 -9.06
N ARG A 55 -9.37 5.26 -8.95
CA ARG A 55 -9.98 4.60 -10.10
C ARG A 55 -11.41 4.27 -9.73
N GLY A 56 -12.36 5.08 -10.20
CA GLY A 56 -13.75 4.91 -9.82
C GLY A 56 -13.91 5.06 -8.32
N MET A 57 -14.42 4.03 -7.66
CA MET A 57 -14.67 4.05 -6.23
C MET A 57 -13.52 3.47 -5.41
N THR A 58 -12.41 3.14 -6.05
CA THR A 58 -11.31 2.47 -5.37
C THR A 58 -10.00 3.22 -5.60
N ASN A 59 -8.98 2.87 -4.82
CA ASN A 59 -7.63 3.40 -4.97
C ASN A 59 -6.71 2.31 -5.50
N VAL A 60 -5.83 2.70 -6.41
CA VAL A 60 -4.75 1.85 -6.91
C VAL A 60 -3.45 2.34 -6.27
N VAL A 61 -2.69 1.41 -5.71
CA VAL A 61 -1.41 1.70 -5.07
C VAL A 61 -0.30 1.34 -6.05
N VAL A 62 0.60 2.28 -6.29
CA VAL A 62 1.67 2.11 -7.27
C VAL A 62 3.01 2.39 -6.59
N LEU A 63 3.97 1.48 -6.76
CA LEU A 63 5.35 1.73 -6.30
C LEU A 63 5.99 2.82 -7.16
N LYS A 64 6.72 3.70 -6.50
CA LYS A 64 7.47 4.75 -7.22
C LYS A 64 8.91 4.37 -7.45
#